data_92ae99ba22f3deb368ccd86ef949c466
#
_entry.id   92ae99ba22f3deb368ccd86ef949c466
#
_cell.length_a   1.000
_cell.length_b   1.000
_cell.length_c   1.000
_cell.angle_alpha   90.00
_cell.angle_beta   90.00
_cell.angle_gamma   90.00
#
_symmetry.space_group_name_H-M   'P 1'
#
loop_
_entity.id
_entity.type
_entity.pdbx_description
1 polymer ?
#
loop_
_entity_poly.entity_id
_entity_poly.type
_entity_poly.pdbx_seq_one_letter_code
_entity_poly.pdbx_strand_id
1 'polypeptide(L)'
;MQKTAAVGIAVAVAGIMMLTSVLALLQSNRSFSNNGTITTVNVGAYQDSGCTQVLSTIDWGNVVPGSSSSRTIYVKNTGNAQISLNMTVNTWNPSNAANYMNLTWNQESTVLNVGNSVATLLVLSVSASVTSITSFSFNATITGTQV
;
A
#
# COMPACT_ATOMS: atom_id res chain seq x y z
N MET A 1 -84.66 -8.65 13.83
CA MET A 1 -83.54 -7.96 14.43
C MET A 1 -82.20 -8.71 14.20
N GLN A 2 -82.11 -10.05 14.17
CA GLN A 2 -80.85 -10.78 14.01
C GLN A 2 -80.24 -10.68 12.60
N LYS A 3 -80.99 -10.54 11.53
CA LYS A 3 -80.50 -10.49 10.15
C LYS A 3 -79.74 -9.12 9.83
N THR A 4 -80.21 -8.03 10.38
CA THR A 4 -79.63 -6.71 10.20
C THR A 4 -78.33 -6.53 10.94
N ALA A 5 -78.16 -7.15 12.12
CA ALA A 5 -76.92 -7.13 12.87
C ALA A 5 -75.82 -7.96 12.18
N ALA A 6 -76.14 -9.09 11.59
CA ALA A 6 -75.18 -9.95 10.87
C ALA A 6 -74.60 -9.23 9.57
N VAL A 7 -75.49 -8.51 8.87
CA VAL A 7 -75.06 -7.73 7.70
C VAL A 7 -74.13 -6.55 8.07
N GLY A 8 -74.45 -5.86 9.18
CA GLY A 8 -73.57 -4.76 9.67
C GLY A 8 -72.18 -5.21 10.07
N ILE A 9 -72.03 -6.35 10.73
CA ILE A 9 -70.72 -6.94 11.13
C ILE A 9 -69.95 -7.40 9.89
N ALA A 10 -70.59 -8.02 8.90
CA ALA A 10 -69.95 -8.45 7.67
C ALA A 10 -69.36 -7.30 6.86
N VAL A 11 -70.08 -6.18 6.74
CA VAL A 11 -69.58 -4.95 6.05
C VAL A 11 -68.44 -4.30 6.82
N ALA A 12 -68.45 -4.26 8.14
CA ALA A 12 -67.39 -3.72 8.96
C ALA A 12 -66.08 -4.55 8.85
N VAL A 13 -66.20 -5.88 8.86
CA VAL A 13 -65.01 -6.77 8.69
C VAL A 13 -64.43 -6.68 7.28
N ALA A 14 -65.24 -6.57 6.24
CA ALA A 14 -64.77 -6.36 4.87
C ALA A 14 -64.10 -5.01 4.69
N GLY A 15 -64.58 -3.95 5.36
CA GLY A 15 -63.98 -2.63 5.35
C GLY A 15 -62.60 -2.60 6.02
N ILE A 16 -62.43 -3.29 7.15
CA ILE A 16 -61.14 -3.40 7.86
C ILE A 16 -60.13 -4.22 7.05
N MET A 17 -60.57 -5.31 6.39
CA MET A 17 -59.64 -6.09 5.53
C MET A 17 -59.20 -5.31 4.30
N MET A 18 -60.03 -4.47 3.70
CA MET A 18 -59.61 -3.60 2.60
C MET A 18 -58.63 -2.50 3.04
N LEU A 19 -58.79 -1.93 4.24
CA LEU A 19 -57.84 -0.93 4.75
C LEU A 19 -56.44 -1.54 5.05
N THR A 20 -56.37 -2.75 5.52
CA THR A 20 -55.10 -3.41 5.82
C THR A 20 -54.35 -3.83 4.55
N SER A 21 -55.08 -4.22 3.50
CA SER A 21 -54.44 -4.54 2.21
C SER A 21 -53.93 -3.32 1.46
N VAL A 22 -54.56 -2.14 1.61
CA VAL A 22 -54.10 -0.89 1.01
C VAL A 22 -52.85 -0.35 1.71
N LEU A 23 -52.71 -0.53 3.02
CA LEU A 23 -51.48 -0.11 3.75
C LEU A 23 -50.25 -0.97 3.41
N ALA A 24 -50.44 -2.24 3.04
CA ALA A 24 -49.34 -3.11 2.64
C ALA A 24 -48.77 -2.78 1.26
N LEU A 25 -49.53 -2.10 0.39
CA LEU A 25 -49.09 -1.70 -0.94
C LEU A 25 -48.31 -0.37 -1.00
N LEU A 26 -48.18 0.36 0.10
CA LEU A 26 -47.51 1.67 0.17
C LEU A 26 -46.03 1.58 0.51
N GLN A 27 -45.46 0.40 0.65
CA GLN A 27 -44.02 0.25 0.86
C GLN A 27 -43.27 0.24 -0.48
N SER A 28 -42.55 1.31 -0.74
CA SER A 28 -41.60 1.39 -1.85
C SER A 28 -40.18 1.34 -1.33
N ASN A 29 -39.45 0.25 -1.58
CA ASN A 29 -38.06 0.11 -1.25
C ASN A 29 -37.21 0.54 -2.47
N ARG A 30 -36.31 1.48 -2.25
CA ARG A 30 -35.29 1.84 -3.23
C ARG A 30 -33.93 1.48 -2.68
N SER A 31 -33.21 0.65 -3.39
CA SER A 31 -31.80 0.37 -3.15
C SER A 31 -30.95 1.07 -4.19
N PHE A 32 -29.82 1.60 -3.76
CA PHE A 32 -28.81 2.15 -4.65
C PHE A 32 -27.43 1.59 -4.21
N SER A 33 -26.62 1.28 -5.20
CA SER A 33 -25.26 0.82 -4.95
C SER A 33 -24.33 2.01 -4.76
N ASN A 34 -23.45 1.87 -3.77
CA ASN A 34 -22.40 2.84 -3.52
C ASN A 34 -21.07 2.18 -3.88
N ASN A 35 -20.29 2.84 -4.74
CA ASN A 35 -18.97 2.40 -5.15
C ASN A 35 -17.97 3.47 -4.76
N GLY A 36 -16.82 3.05 -4.25
CA GLY A 36 -15.70 3.93 -3.91
C GLY A 36 -14.38 3.23 -4.21
N THR A 37 -13.37 4.01 -4.59
CA THR A 37 -12.00 3.53 -4.74
C THR A 37 -11.16 4.06 -3.59
N ILE A 38 -10.41 3.17 -2.93
CA ILE A 38 -9.45 3.56 -1.90
C ILE A 38 -8.10 3.78 -2.59
N THR A 39 -7.50 4.95 -2.39
CA THR A 39 -6.14 5.24 -2.83
C THR A 39 -5.14 4.51 -1.95
N THR A 40 -4.24 3.73 -2.58
CA THR A 40 -3.18 3.01 -1.89
C THR A 40 -1.83 3.41 -2.45
N VAL A 41 -0.89 3.68 -1.54
CA VAL A 41 0.52 3.90 -1.85
C VAL A 41 1.27 2.61 -1.52
N ASN A 42 2.01 2.07 -2.50
CA ASN A 42 2.81 0.88 -2.29
C ASN A 42 4.03 0.88 -3.22
N VAL A 43 5.18 0.45 -2.68
CA VAL A 43 6.47 0.38 -3.39
C VAL A 43 7.01 -1.04 -3.29
N GLY A 44 7.39 -1.62 -4.42
CA GLY A 44 8.11 -2.88 -4.47
C GLY A 44 9.56 -2.65 -4.90
N ALA A 45 10.49 -3.40 -4.30
CA ALA A 45 11.89 -3.48 -4.73
C ALA A 45 12.18 -4.86 -5.30
N TYR A 46 12.92 -4.92 -6.42
CA TYR A 46 13.14 -6.14 -7.19
C TYR A 46 14.60 -6.26 -7.64
N GLN A 47 15.03 -7.50 -7.90
CA GLN A 47 16.38 -7.82 -8.38
C GLN A 47 16.48 -7.71 -9.91
N ASP A 48 15.36 -7.84 -10.62
CA ASP A 48 15.30 -7.92 -12.08
C ASP A 48 14.48 -6.79 -12.70
N SER A 49 14.77 -6.44 -13.93
CA SER A 49 14.09 -5.38 -14.69
C SER A 49 12.61 -5.67 -14.98
N GLY A 50 12.23 -6.95 -14.98
CA GLY A 50 10.83 -7.38 -15.11
C GLY A 50 10.03 -7.24 -13.83
N CYS A 51 10.67 -6.90 -12.71
CA CYS A 51 10.05 -6.80 -11.39
C CYS A 51 9.30 -8.08 -11.00
N THR A 52 9.92 -9.23 -11.22
CA THR A 52 9.38 -10.57 -10.92
C THR A 52 10.01 -11.18 -9.67
N GLN A 53 11.26 -10.82 -9.35
CA GLN A 53 12.00 -11.33 -8.21
C GLN A 53 12.10 -10.26 -7.12
N VAL A 54 11.32 -10.42 -6.07
CA VAL A 54 11.32 -9.49 -4.93
C VAL A 54 12.69 -9.47 -4.26
N LEU A 55 13.21 -8.27 -4.04
CA LEU A 55 14.45 -8.05 -3.30
C LEU A 55 14.21 -8.22 -1.81
N SER A 56 14.91 -9.18 -1.17
CA SER A 56 14.88 -9.37 0.28
C SER A 56 16.18 -8.94 0.96
N THR A 57 17.31 -9.17 0.30
CA THR A 57 18.65 -8.85 0.83
C THR A 57 19.58 -8.46 -0.31
N ILE A 58 20.58 -7.65 0.02
CA ILE A 58 21.69 -7.32 -0.88
C ILE A 58 22.98 -7.82 -0.24
N ASP A 59 23.69 -8.69 -0.94
CA ASP A 59 25.04 -9.08 -0.58
C ASP A 59 26.03 -8.07 -1.21
N TRP A 60 26.74 -7.34 -0.36
CA TRP A 60 27.76 -6.37 -0.78
C TRP A 60 29.11 -7.06 -1.08
N GLY A 61 29.27 -8.31 -0.64
CA GLY A 61 30.55 -9.05 -0.75
C GLY A 61 31.65 -8.45 0.11
N ASN A 62 32.90 -8.66 -0.33
CA ASN A 62 34.07 -8.08 0.36
C ASN A 62 34.26 -6.63 -0.07
N VAL A 63 34.05 -5.69 0.86
CA VAL A 63 34.22 -4.26 0.64
C VAL A 63 35.52 -3.81 1.31
N VAL A 64 36.38 -3.14 0.55
CA VAL A 64 37.71 -2.69 0.99
C VAL A 64 37.61 -1.28 1.61
N PRO A 65 38.29 -0.97 2.73
CA PRO A 65 38.41 0.39 3.24
C PRO A 65 38.85 1.39 2.16
N GLY A 66 38.17 2.54 2.09
CA GLY A 66 38.43 3.56 1.08
C GLY A 66 37.81 3.29 -0.30
N SER A 67 37.03 2.25 -0.44
CA SER A 67 36.36 1.88 -1.69
C SER A 67 34.85 2.10 -1.67
N SER A 68 34.23 1.95 -2.84
CA SER A 68 32.78 1.92 -2.99
C SER A 68 32.34 0.68 -3.77
N SER A 69 31.21 0.12 -3.41
CA SER A 69 30.56 -1.00 -4.12
C SER A 69 29.19 -0.55 -4.60
N SER A 70 28.79 -0.95 -5.80
CA SER A 70 27.49 -0.59 -6.35
C SER A 70 26.61 -1.82 -6.64
N ARG A 71 25.29 -1.63 -6.55
CA ARG A 71 24.28 -2.62 -6.94
C ARG A 71 23.14 -1.91 -7.65
N THR A 72 22.64 -2.53 -8.69
CA THR A 72 21.42 -2.07 -9.38
C THR A 72 20.24 -2.89 -8.90
N ILE A 73 19.18 -2.22 -8.52
CA ILE A 73 17.89 -2.79 -8.19
C ILE A 73 16.79 -2.10 -9.01
N TYR A 74 15.58 -2.60 -8.96
CA TYR A 74 14.43 -2.00 -9.64
C TYR A 74 13.35 -1.67 -8.63
N VAL A 75 12.90 -0.42 -8.66
CA VAL A 75 11.84 0.08 -7.76
C VAL A 75 10.58 0.29 -8.59
N LYS A 76 9.46 -0.27 -8.16
CA LYS A 76 8.18 -0.21 -8.87
C LYS A 76 7.09 0.36 -7.98
N ASN A 77 6.27 1.25 -8.54
CA ASN A 77 5.03 1.68 -7.91
C ASN A 77 3.96 0.61 -8.12
N THR A 78 3.63 -0.12 -7.05
CA THR A 78 2.61 -1.18 -7.05
C THR A 78 1.28 -0.71 -6.45
N GLY A 79 1.18 0.58 -6.07
CA GLY A 79 -0.05 1.23 -5.64
C GLY A 79 -0.93 1.70 -6.80
N ASN A 80 -1.93 2.48 -6.49
CA ASN A 80 -2.86 3.07 -7.47
C ASN A 80 -2.82 4.62 -7.50
N ALA A 81 -1.80 5.22 -6.90
CA ALA A 81 -1.52 6.66 -6.95
C ALA A 81 -0.09 6.92 -7.41
N GLN A 82 0.16 8.08 -8.02
CA GLN A 82 1.49 8.57 -8.33
C GLN A 82 2.26 8.85 -7.02
N ILE A 83 3.55 8.53 -6.98
CA ILE A 83 4.38 8.65 -5.78
C ILE A 83 5.70 9.34 -6.07
N SER A 84 6.22 10.04 -5.06
CA SER A 84 7.61 10.50 -4.98
C SER A 84 8.39 9.53 -4.08
N LEU A 85 9.59 9.13 -4.51
CA LEU A 85 10.44 8.17 -3.83
C LEU A 85 11.39 8.85 -2.83
N ASN A 86 11.59 8.20 -1.69
CA ASN A 86 12.61 8.56 -0.69
C ASN A 86 13.26 7.29 -0.13
N MET A 87 14.53 7.36 0.27
CA MET A 87 15.24 6.26 0.91
C MET A 87 15.80 6.68 2.27
N THR A 88 15.59 5.83 3.27
CA THR A 88 16.22 5.96 4.58
C THR A 88 17.09 4.76 4.89
N VAL A 89 18.22 4.98 5.57
CA VAL A 89 19.13 3.91 6.00
C VAL A 89 19.27 3.98 7.51
N ASN A 90 19.06 2.85 8.16
CA ASN A 90 19.09 2.75 9.62
C ASN A 90 19.55 1.36 10.12
N THR A 91 19.52 1.18 11.43
CA THR A 91 19.80 -0.11 12.08
C THR A 91 21.15 -0.70 11.69
N TRP A 92 22.19 0.16 11.69
CA TRP A 92 23.56 -0.31 11.48
C TRP A 92 24.02 -1.23 12.59
N ASN A 93 24.63 -2.35 12.21
CA ASN A 93 25.26 -3.28 13.11
C ASN A 93 26.67 -3.65 12.60
N PRO A 94 27.74 -3.36 13.34
CA PRO A 94 27.74 -2.61 14.61
C PRO A 94 27.26 -1.16 14.41
N SER A 95 26.72 -0.54 15.47
CA SER A 95 26.12 0.80 15.38
C SER A 95 27.10 1.89 14.92
N ASN A 96 28.39 1.74 15.24
CA ASN A 96 29.45 2.65 14.81
C ASN A 96 29.78 2.53 13.31
N ALA A 97 29.27 1.52 12.58
CA ALA A 97 29.45 1.40 11.14
C ALA A 97 28.89 2.61 10.40
N ALA A 98 27.83 3.23 10.91
CA ALA A 98 27.25 4.45 10.38
C ALA A 98 28.24 5.63 10.27
N ASN A 99 29.32 5.64 11.08
CA ASN A 99 30.34 6.68 11.06
C ASN A 99 31.36 6.49 9.92
N TYR A 100 31.40 5.31 9.35
CA TYR A 100 32.41 4.92 8.34
C TYR A 100 31.81 4.47 7.02
N MET A 101 30.52 4.23 6.99
CA MET A 101 29.83 3.71 5.81
C MET A 101 28.62 4.57 5.48
N ASN A 102 28.40 4.79 4.17
CA ASN A 102 27.26 5.55 3.69
C ASN A 102 26.67 4.86 2.46
N LEU A 103 25.34 4.66 2.46
CA LEU A 103 24.59 4.21 1.31
C LEU A 103 23.92 5.41 0.64
N THR A 104 24.15 5.56 -0.64
CA THR A 104 23.49 6.57 -1.48
C THR A 104 22.74 5.89 -2.63
N TRP A 105 21.83 6.61 -3.24
CA TRP A 105 21.10 6.18 -4.41
C TRP A 105 20.81 7.35 -5.36
N ASN A 106 20.37 7.04 -6.59
CA ASN A 106 20.15 8.03 -7.63
C ASN A 106 18.67 8.35 -7.89
N GLN A 107 17.73 7.94 -6.99
CA GLN A 107 16.29 8.09 -7.21
C GLN A 107 15.59 8.94 -6.13
N GLU A 108 16.33 9.75 -5.39
CA GLU A 108 15.74 10.65 -4.39
C GLU A 108 14.79 11.63 -5.04
N SER A 109 13.56 11.77 -4.49
CA SER A 109 12.49 12.63 -5.01
C SER A 109 12.01 12.30 -6.43
N THR A 110 12.40 11.16 -6.99
CA THR A 110 11.90 10.72 -8.31
C THR A 110 10.41 10.42 -8.23
N VAL A 111 9.67 11.00 -9.17
CA VAL A 111 8.21 10.77 -9.29
C VAL A 111 7.96 9.53 -10.15
N LEU A 112 7.19 8.58 -9.63
CA LEU A 112 6.90 7.31 -10.27
C LEU A 112 5.39 7.12 -10.47
N ASN A 113 4.97 7.02 -11.71
CA ASN A 113 3.57 6.76 -12.07
C ASN A 113 3.15 5.34 -11.68
N VAL A 114 1.84 5.14 -11.55
CA VAL A 114 1.24 3.83 -11.26
C VAL A 114 1.72 2.77 -12.23
N GLY A 115 2.18 1.63 -11.71
CA GLY A 115 2.66 0.49 -12.49
C GLY A 115 4.05 0.65 -13.08
N ASN A 116 4.64 1.84 -13.08
CA ASN A 116 5.99 2.09 -13.61
C ASN A 116 7.08 1.60 -12.65
N SER A 117 8.23 1.26 -13.23
CA SER A 117 9.44 0.90 -12.52
C SER A 117 10.62 1.75 -12.98
N VAL A 118 11.63 1.88 -12.12
CA VAL A 118 12.87 2.59 -12.40
C VAL A 118 14.08 1.78 -11.94
N ALA A 119 15.12 1.74 -12.80
CA ALA A 119 16.41 1.19 -12.43
C ALA A 119 17.12 2.13 -11.44
N THR A 120 17.52 1.56 -10.33
CA THR A 120 18.05 2.30 -9.17
C THR A 120 19.45 1.83 -8.86
N LEU A 121 20.40 2.75 -8.93
CA LEU A 121 21.79 2.50 -8.55
C LEU A 121 21.97 2.81 -7.07
N LEU A 122 22.30 1.79 -6.29
CA LEU A 122 22.74 1.90 -4.90
C LEU A 122 24.26 1.90 -4.85
N VAL A 123 24.86 2.81 -4.09
CA VAL A 123 26.31 2.92 -3.91
C VAL A 123 26.60 2.92 -2.41
N LEU A 124 27.29 1.87 -1.95
CA LEU A 124 27.83 1.78 -0.60
C LEU A 124 29.28 2.26 -0.61
N SER A 125 29.57 3.33 0.10
CA SER A 125 30.91 3.86 0.26
C SER A 125 31.45 3.54 1.64
N VAL A 126 32.70 3.13 1.73
CA VAL A 126 33.40 2.79 2.98
C VAL A 126 34.61 3.69 3.17
N SER A 127 34.68 4.33 4.33
CA SER A 127 35.81 5.21 4.69
C SER A 127 37.13 4.44 4.79
N ALA A 128 38.20 5.04 4.35
CA ALA A 128 39.55 4.51 4.51
C ALA A 128 40.00 4.41 5.98
N SER A 129 39.33 5.13 6.89
CA SER A 129 39.64 5.13 8.32
C SER A 129 39.00 3.99 9.12
N VAL A 130 38.21 3.12 8.48
CA VAL A 130 37.65 1.94 9.13
C VAL A 130 38.74 0.91 9.41
N THR A 131 38.94 0.53 10.70
CA THR A 131 40.02 -0.38 11.10
C THR A 131 39.54 -1.57 11.90
N SER A 132 38.36 -1.51 12.51
CA SER A 132 37.89 -2.51 13.48
C SER A 132 36.59 -3.21 13.11
N ILE A 133 35.99 -2.85 11.97
CA ILE A 133 34.72 -3.45 11.49
C ILE A 133 35.08 -4.50 10.44
N THR A 134 34.85 -5.76 10.78
CA THR A 134 35.10 -6.93 9.90
C THR A 134 33.82 -7.45 9.21
N SER A 135 32.66 -7.11 9.76
CA SER A 135 31.36 -7.42 9.18
C SER A 135 30.36 -6.32 9.52
N PHE A 136 29.38 -6.14 8.69
CA PHE A 136 28.33 -5.14 8.91
C PHE A 136 27.00 -5.59 8.34
N SER A 137 25.93 -5.01 8.89
CA SER A 137 24.58 -5.07 8.31
C SER A 137 23.85 -3.75 8.56
N PHE A 138 22.84 -3.45 7.76
CA PHE A 138 21.98 -2.29 7.92
C PHE A 138 20.64 -2.52 7.20
N ASN A 139 19.64 -1.71 7.52
CA ASN A 139 18.38 -1.67 6.81
C ASN A 139 18.31 -0.44 5.92
N ALA A 140 17.95 -0.64 4.65
CA ALA A 140 17.56 0.41 3.74
C ALA A 140 16.05 0.29 3.47
N THR A 141 15.32 1.38 3.67
CA THR A 141 13.88 1.44 3.46
C THR A 141 13.56 2.45 2.35
N ILE A 142 12.91 1.99 1.30
CA ILE A 142 12.40 2.84 0.22
C ILE A 142 10.93 3.13 0.50
N THR A 143 10.57 4.41 0.50
CA THR A 143 9.21 4.88 0.77
C THR A 143 8.70 5.64 -0.44
N GLY A 144 7.44 5.39 -0.81
CA GLY A 144 6.70 6.20 -1.77
C GLY A 144 5.70 7.09 -1.02
N THR A 145 5.71 8.38 -1.32
CA THR A 145 4.73 9.35 -0.81
C THR A 145 3.88 9.85 -1.96
N GLN A 146 2.56 9.83 -1.81
CA GLN A 146 1.65 10.34 -2.84
C GLN A 146 1.95 11.82 -3.17
N VAL A 147 1.95 12.15 -4.44
CA VAL A 147 2.10 13.51 -4.99
C VAL A 147 0.86 13.94 -5.75
#